data_ef2cf58e68af571749f72c38109dc3f8
#
_entry.id   ef2cf58e68af571749f72c38109dc3f8
#
_cell.length_a   1.000
_cell.length_b   1.000
_cell.length_c   1.000
_cell.angle_alpha   90.00
_cell.angle_beta   90.00
_cell.angle_gamma   90.00
#
_symmetry.space_group_name_H-M   'P 1'
#
loop_
_entity.id
_entity.type
_entity.pdbx_description
1 polymer ?
#
loop_
_entity_poly.entity_id
_entity_poly.type
_entity_poly.pdbx_seq_one_letter_code
_entity_poly.pdbx_strand_id
1 'polypeptide(L)'
;MFIALLMCFSNLFAQYNVSKTDNSRVKWREINTNEFQLVYPQSYEARAQRLALVLDTMVGHIGTTLGTNAPKIPILIHPYTAKSNGMTTWAPKRLEFYPTPSPTYFAYPWDWHLAIHEYRHACQFYAPYKGVSKTLTNLLGEHFLLGV
;
A
#
# COMPACT_ATOMS: atom_id res chain seq x y z
N MET A 1 31.07 11.96 -39.35
CA MET A 1 31.04 10.83 -38.43
C MET A 1 29.71 10.92 -37.66
N PHE A 2 28.67 10.22 -38.15
CA PHE A 2 27.32 10.23 -37.54
C PHE A 2 27.26 9.16 -36.46
N ILE A 3 27.09 9.60 -35.22
CA ILE A 3 26.79 8.71 -34.11
C ILE A 3 25.30 8.41 -34.21
N ALA A 4 24.97 7.21 -34.70
CA ALA A 4 23.60 6.68 -34.62
C ALA A 4 23.27 6.39 -33.14
N LEU A 5 22.45 7.25 -32.56
CA LEU A 5 21.85 7.02 -31.25
C LEU A 5 20.84 5.89 -31.41
N LEU A 6 21.25 4.67 -31.09
CA LEU A 6 20.38 3.49 -31.05
C LEU A 6 19.42 3.67 -29.86
N MET A 7 18.24 4.23 -30.12
CA MET A 7 17.13 4.20 -29.16
C MET A 7 16.69 2.73 -29.00
N CYS A 8 17.24 2.06 -28.01
CA CYS A 8 16.63 0.84 -27.49
C CYS A 8 15.28 1.21 -26.88
N PHE A 9 14.21 1.07 -27.64
CA PHE A 9 12.88 1.00 -27.10
C PHE A 9 12.75 -0.32 -26.34
N SER A 10 13.25 -0.36 -25.12
CA SER A 10 12.85 -1.36 -24.18
C SER A 10 11.37 -1.12 -23.90
N ASN A 11 10.51 -2.04 -24.35
CA ASN A 11 9.13 -2.08 -23.93
C ASN A 11 9.13 -2.27 -22.41
N LEU A 12 9.04 -1.17 -21.68
CA LEU A 12 8.77 -1.17 -20.24
C LEU A 12 7.33 -1.67 -20.08
N PHE A 13 7.14 -2.97 -20.07
CA PHE A 13 5.96 -3.57 -19.51
C PHE A 13 6.02 -3.25 -18.01
N ALA A 14 5.39 -2.15 -17.61
CA ALA A 14 5.04 -1.95 -16.22
C ALA A 14 4.27 -3.21 -15.81
N GLN A 15 4.88 -4.04 -14.97
CA GLN A 15 4.22 -5.24 -14.44
C GLN A 15 3.11 -4.75 -13.50
N TYR A 16 2.00 -4.41 -14.11
CA TYR A 16 0.77 -4.11 -13.40
C TYR A 16 0.23 -5.45 -12.90
N ASN A 17 0.54 -5.76 -11.67
CA ASN A 17 0.02 -6.96 -11.02
C ASN A 17 -1.46 -6.72 -10.71
N VAL A 18 -2.31 -6.90 -11.72
CA VAL A 18 -3.76 -6.85 -11.57
C VAL A 18 -4.17 -8.16 -10.91
N SER A 19 -4.29 -8.15 -9.60
CA SER A 19 -5.02 -9.22 -8.94
C SER A 19 -6.50 -9.07 -9.33
N LYS A 20 -6.93 -9.79 -10.37
CA LYS A 20 -8.32 -9.84 -10.85
C LYS A 20 -9.20 -10.59 -9.83
N THR A 21 -9.25 -10.08 -8.61
CA THR A 21 -9.98 -10.75 -7.52
C THR A 21 -11.38 -10.21 -7.32
N ASP A 22 -11.66 -9.02 -7.82
CA ASP A 22 -12.94 -8.37 -7.61
C ASP A 22 -13.82 -8.42 -8.84
N ASN A 23 -15.12 -8.66 -8.60
CA ASN A 23 -16.11 -8.61 -9.65
C ASN A 23 -16.31 -7.16 -10.14
N SER A 24 -16.44 -6.95 -11.44
CA SER A 24 -16.69 -5.64 -12.07
C SER A 24 -17.98 -4.94 -11.59
N ARG A 25 -18.90 -5.67 -10.96
CA ARG A 25 -20.17 -5.14 -10.42
C ARG A 25 -20.05 -4.64 -8.97
N VAL A 26 -18.88 -4.70 -8.35
CA VAL A 26 -18.68 -4.25 -6.98
C VAL A 26 -18.90 -2.75 -6.89
N LYS A 27 -19.77 -2.33 -5.98
CA LYS A 27 -19.94 -0.91 -5.63
C LYS A 27 -18.91 -0.55 -4.58
N TRP A 28 -17.95 0.25 -4.98
CA TRP A 28 -16.89 0.74 -4.11
C TRP A 28 -17.34 1.98 -3.33
N ARG A 29 -16.85 2.10 -2.11
CA ARG A 29 -16.98 3.25 -1.22
C ARG A 29 -15.63 3.63 -0.67
N GLU A 30 -15.51 4.84 -0.13
CA GLU A 30 -14.30 5.30 0.50
C GLU A 30 -14.56 6.01 1.83
N ILE A 31 -13.59 5.89 2.74
CA ILE A 31 -13.42 6.74 3.90
C ILE A 31 -12.10 7.47 3.71
N ASN A 32 -12.18 8.80 3.61
CA ASN A 32 -11.01 9.64 3.35
C ASN A 32 -10.79 10.56 4.55
N THR A 33 -9.64 10.41 5.21
CA THR A 33 -9.20 11.21 6.35
C THR A 33 -7.93 11.98 5.98
N ASN A 34 -7.38 12.75 6.91
CA ASN A 34 -6.09 13.39 6.70
C ASN A 34 -4.93 12.39 6.67
N GLU A 35 -5.08 11.26 7.37
CA GLU A 35 -4.03 10.27 7.62
C GLU A 35 -4.06 9.12 6.60
N PHE A 36 -5.25 8.70 6.16
CA PHE A 36 -5.40 7.56 5.25
C PHE A 36 -6.62 7.72 4.32
N GLN A 37 -6.64 6.91 3.27
CA GLN A 37 -7.78 6.71 2.39
C GLN A 37 -8.10 5.22 2.36
N LEU A 38 -9.29 4.83 2.82
CA LEU A 38 -9.74 3.43 2.84
C LEU A 38 -10.79 3.22 1.76
N VAL A 39 -10.49 2.35 0.78
CA VAL A 39 -11.38 2.01 -0.33
C VAL A 39 -11.87 0.58 -0.13
N TYR A 40 -13.17 0.39 -0.12
CA TYR A 40 -13.80 -0.89 0.24
C TYR A 40 -15.11 -1.11 -0.51
N PRO A 41 -15.53 -2.37 -0.69
CA PRO A 41 -16.85 -2.68 -1.23
C PRO A 41 -17.96 -2.30 -0.24
N GLN A 42 -19.09 -1.85 -0.76
CA GLN A 42 -20.25 -1.45 0.07
C GLN A 42 -20.70 -2.55 1.05
N SER A 43 -20.55 -3.82 0.68
CA SER A 43 -20.88 -4.95 1.57
C SER A 43 -19.94 -5.06 2.79
N TYR A 44 -18.79 -4.41 2.77
CA TYR A 44 -17.80 -4.41 3.85
C TYR A 44 -17.93 -3.20 4.79
N GLU A 45 -18.94 -2.36 4.61
CA GLU A 45 -19.12 -1.07 5.29
C GLU A 45 -18.91 -1.14 6.80
N ALA A 46 -19.63 -2.04 7.50
CA ALA A 46 -19.57 -2.13 8.96
C ALA A 46 -18.15 -2.49 9.49
N ARG A 47 -17.42 -3.32 8.74
CA ARG A 47 -16.03 -3.66 9.09
C ARG A 47 -15.08 -2.54 8.71
N ALA A 48 -15.29 -1.88 7.57
CA ALA A 48 -14.49 -0.75 7.13
C ALA A 48 -14.54 0.40 8.14
N GLN A 49 -15.72 0.71 8.69
CA GLN A 49 -15.88 1.73 9.72
C GLN A 49 -15.09 1.39 11.00
N ARG A 50 -15.14 0.13 11.44
CA ARG A 50 -14.34 -0.32 12.60
C ARG A 50 -12.83 -0.26 12.32
N LEU A 51 -12.41 -0.68 11.14
CA LEU A 51 -11.01 -0.62 10.72
C LEU A 51 -10.53 0.83 10.64
N ALA A 52 -11.37 1.75 10.13
CA ALA A 52 -11.06 3.17 10.07
C ALA A 52 -10.80 3.77 11.45
N LEU A 53 -11.60 3.40 12.47
CA LEU A 53 -11.39 3.84 13.86
C LEU A 53 -10.04 3.33 14.41
N VAL A 54 -9.67 2.10 14.08
CA VAL A 54 -8.37 1.53 14.49
C VAL A 54 -7.23 2.26 13.80
N LEU A 55 -7.34 2.47 12.49
CA LEU A 55 -6.32 3.18 11.72
C LEU A 55 -6.12 4.61 12.23
N ASP A 56 -7.20 5.33 12.50
CA ASP A 56 -7.16 6.70 13.04
C ASP A 56 -6.38 6.77 14.37
N THR A 57 -6.51 5.74 15.21
CA THR A 57 -5.79 5.67 16.48
C THR A 57 -4.31 5.30 16.31
N MET A 58 -3.98 4.48 15.30
CA MET A 58 -2.68 3.79 15.23
C MET A 58 -1.74 4.40 14.21
N VAL A 59 -2.24 5.00 13.13
CA VAL A 59 -1.40 5.49 12.01
C VAL A 59 -0.32 6.46 12.50
N GLY A 60 -0.68 7.39 13.38
CA GLY A 60 0.27 8.34 13.95
C GLY A 60 1.42 7.71 14.74
N HIS A 61 1.22 6.48 15.26
CA HIS A 61 2.20 5.79 16.09
C HIS A 61 3.03 4.74 15.35
N ILE A 62 2.52 4.22 14.22
CA ILE A 62 3.17 3.11 13.50
C ILE A 62 4.59 3.45 13.05
N GLY A 63 4.81 4.69 12.63
CA GLY A 63 6.10 5.15 12.12
C GLY A 63 7.09 5.63 13.18
N THR A 64 6.69 5.80 14.44
CA THR A 64 7.52 6.44 15.48
C THR A 64 8.84 5.72 15.71
N THR A 65 8.85 4.39 15.77
CA THR A 65 10.07 3.58 15.93
C THR A 65 11.00 3.62 14.72
N LEU A 66 10.52 4.06 13.57
CA LEU A 66 11.28 4.23 12.34
C LEU A 66 11.70 5.70 12.12
N GLY A 67 11.34 6.58 13.04
CA GLY A 67 11.62 8.02 12.95
C GLY A 67 10.95 8.68 11.72
N THR A 68 9.83 8.15 11.25
CA THR A 68 9.09 8.66 10.10
C THR A 68 7.59 8.72 10.39
N ASN A 69 6.89 9.61 9.72
CA ASN A 69 5.43 9.61 9.75
C ASN A 69 4.91 8.63 8.70
N ALA A 70 3.79 8.01 9.01
CA ALA A 70 3.10 7.16 8.03
C ALA A 70 2.65 8.02 6.84
N PRO A 71 2.93 7.59 5.61
CA PRO A 71 2.46 8.31 4.44
C PRO A 71 0.96 8.12 4.28
N LYS A 72 0.26 9.13 3.77
CA LYS A 72 -1.12 8.95 3.33
C LYS A 72 -1.12 8.19 2.01
N ILE A 73 -1.50 6.93 2.04
CA ILE A 73 -1.64 6.07 0.87
C ILE A 73 -2.98 5.35 0.87
N PRO A 74 -3.54 5.05 -0.31
CA PRO A 74 -4.79 4.31 -0.41
C PRO A 74 -4.63 2.89 0.13
N ILE A 75 -5.64 2.44 0.88
CA ILE A 75 -5.80 1.08 1.36
C ILE A 75 -7.00 0.49 0.63
N LEU A 76 -6.78 -0.55 -0.16
CA LEU A 76 -7.82 -1.25 -0.89
C LEU A 76 -8.17 -2.55 -0.16
N ILE A 77 -9.45 -2.79 0.08
CA ILE A 77 -9.92 -4.00 0.75
C ILE A 77 -10.60 -4.93 -0.27
N HIS A 78 -10.08 -6.16 -0.36
CA HIS A 78 -10.53 -7.21 -1.27
C HIS A 78 -11.15 -8.39 -0.50
N PRO A 79 -12.42 -8.29 -0.05
CA PRO A 79 -13.02 -9.30 0.84
C PRO A 79 -13.57 -10.52 0.10
N TYR A 80 -13.57 -10.51 -1.25
CA TYR A 80 -14.17 -11.57 -2.07
C TYR A 80 -13.17 -12.65 -2.52
N THR A 81 -12.20 -12.94 -1.69
CA THR A 81 -11.15 -13.91 -2.00
C THR A 81 -10.88 -14.80 -0.80
N ALA A 82 -10.41 -16.01 -1.05
CA ALA A 82 -9.92 -16.91 -0.02
C ALA A 82 -8.50 -16.56 0.47
N LYS A 83 -7.86 -15.56 -0.12
CA LYS A 83 -6.54 -15.10 0.33
C LYS A 83 -6.65 -14.47 1.71
N SER A 84 -5.65 -14.77 2.55
CA SER A 84 -5.46 -14.17 3.86
C SER A 84 -4.07 -13.54 3.87
N ASN A 85 -3.97 -12.30 3.42
CA ASN A 85 -2.69 -11.61 3.26
C ASN A 85 -2.85 -10.09 3.14
N GLY A 86 -1.75 -9.37 3.27
CA GLY A 86 -1.62 -7.98 2.87
C GLY A 86 -0.52 -7.80 1.84
N MET A 87 -0.51 -6.68 1.20
CA MET A 87 0.52 -6.31 0.25
C MET A 87 0.71 -4.81 0.22
N THR A 88 1.95 -4.39 0.38
CA THR A 88 2.37 -3.00 0.13
C THR A 88 2.93 -2.91 -1.27
N THR A 89 2.28 -2.13 -2.14
CA THR A 89 2.69 -1.94 -3.53
C THR A 89 3.30 -0.56 -3.70
N TRP A 90 4.44 -0.50 -4.40
CA TRP A 90 5.15 0.75 -4.62
C TRP A 90 4.67 1.54 -5.85
N ALA A 91 4.34 0.86 -6.93
CA ALA A 91 3.91 1.49 -8.18
C ALA A 91 2.66 0.82 -8.75
N PRO A 92 1.47 1.47 -8.69
CA PRO A 92 1.16 2.68 -7.92
C PRO A 92 1.15 2.42 -6.42
N LYS A 93 1.49 3.45 -5.64
CA LYS A 93 1.58 3.36 -4.17
C LYS A 93 0.22 3.06 -3.56
N ARG A 94 0.08 1.89 -2.94
CA ARG A 94 -1.13 1.47 -2.25
C ARG A 94 -0.86 0.30 -1.32
N LEU A 95 -1.76 0.10 -0.38
CA LEU A 95 -1.87 -1.12 0.41
C LEU A 95 -3.06 -1.93 -0.11
N GLU A 96 -2.91 -3.24 -0.23
CA GLU A 96 -4.00 -4.16 -0.56
C GLU A 96 -4.21 -5.12 0.59
N PHE A 97 -5.43 -5.19 1.09
CA PHE A 97 -5.79 -6.07 2.20
C PHE A 97 -6.76 -7.14 1.74
N TYR A 98 -6.42 -8.37 2.05
CA TYR A 98 -7.23 -9.57 1.86
C TYR A 98 -7.67 -10.06 3.23
N PRO A 99 -8.81 -9.56 3.77
CA PRO A 99 -9.17 -9.65 5.18
C PRO A 99 -9.77 -11.00 5.58
N THR A 100 -9.71 -12.01 4.71
CA THR A 100 -10.11 -13.38 5.07
C THR A 100 -9.28 -13.82 6.26
N PRO A 101 -9.90 -14.30 7.35
CA PRO A 101 -9.17 -14.68 8.56
C PRO A 101 -8.06 -15.69 8.26
N SER A 102 -6.88 -15.46 8.84
CA SER A 102 -5.80 -16.44 8.81
C SER A 102 -6.21 -17.69 9.59
N PRO A 103 -5.77 -18.88 9.18
CA PRO A 103 -5.95 -20.10 9.95
C PRO A 103 -5.16 -20.07 11.28
N THR A 104 -4.20 -19.17 11.41
CA THR A 104 -3.42 -18.96 12.64
C THR A 104 -4.18 -18.05 13.58
N TYR A 105 -4.22 -18.41 14.87
CA TYR A 105 -4.84 -17.59 15.89
C TYR A 105 -4.01 -16.33 16.17
N PHE A 106 -4.67 -15.16 16.22
CA PHE A 106 -4.09 -13.89 16.62
C PHE A 106 -4.85 -13.31 17.81
N ALA A 107 -4.16 -12.57 18.67
CA ALA A 107 -4.75 -11.90 19.83
C ALA A 107 -5.74 -10.78 19.47
N TYR A 108 -5.61 -10.24 18.26
CA TYR A 108 -6.45 -9.18 17.72
C TYR A 108 -7.16 -9.64 16.45
N PRO A 109 -8.25 -8.97 16.02
CA PRO A 109 -8.86 -9.23 14.72
C PRO A 109 -7.84 -9.17 13.61
N TRP A 110 -7.93 -10.11 12.68
CA TRP A 110 -6.94 -10.28 11.61
C TRP A 110 -6.74 -9.04 10.75
N ASP A 111 -7.82 -8.34 10.40
CA ASP A 111 -7.80 -7.11 9.63
C ASP A 111 -7.03 -5.97 10.34
N TRP A 112 -7.08 -5.90 11.67
CA TRP A 112 -6.29 -4.96 12.46
C TRP A 112 -4.80 -5.29 12.42
N HIS A 113 -4.49 -6.58 12.65
CA HIS A 113 -3.11 -7.05 12.60
C HIS A 113 -2.49 -6.75 11.23
N LEU A 114 -3.23 -7.05 10.17
CA LEU A 114 -2.83 -6.81 8.80
C LEU A 114 -2.58 -5.32 8.52
N ALA A 115 -3.50 -4.47 8.98
CA ALA A 115 -3.38 -3.03 8.79
C ALA A 115 -2.11 -2.46 9.42
N ILE A 116 -1.81 -2.86 10.65
CA ILE A 116 -0.60 -2.41 11.36
C ILE A 116 0.65 -2.91 10.64
N HIS A 117 0.65 -4.17 10.22
CA HIS A 117 1.78 -4.81 9.56
C HIS A 117 2.11 -4.11 8.24
N GLU A 118 1.13 -3.96 7.36
CA GLU A 118 1.33 -3.35 6.05
C GLU A 118 1.65 -1.85 6.12
N TYR A 119 1.01 -1.13 7.05
CA TYR A 119 1.36 0.28 7.26
C TYR A 119 2.80 0.45 7.75
N ARG A 120 3.30 -0.50 8.54
CA ARG A 120 4.71 -0.49 8.97
C ARG A 120 5.65 -0.67 7.78
N HIS A 121 5.33 -1.55 6.83
CA HIS A 121 6.06 -1.67 5.58
C HIS A 121 6.01 -0.37 4.77
N ALA A 122 4.86 0.27 4.67
CA ALA A 122 4.77 1.59 4.05
C ALA A 122 5.72 2.60 4.69
N CYS A 123 5.75 2.68 6.02
CA CYS A 123 6.69 3.54 6.74
C CYS A 123 8.15 3.20 6.45
N GLN A 124 8.49 1.91 6.34
CA GLN A 124 9.84 1.45 5.99
C GLN A 124 10.24 1.91 4.60
N PHE A 125 9.36 1.84 3.61
CA PHE A 125 9.62 2.33 2.26
C PHE A 125 9.81 3.85 2.20
N TYR A 126 9.14 4.59 3.08
CA TYR A 126 9.25 6.05 3.14
C TYR A 126 10.36 6.56 4.07
N ALA A 127 10.88 5.73 4.97
CA ALA A 127 11.94 6.12 5.91
C ALA A 127 13.23 6.62 5.21
N PRO A 128 13.70 6.00 4.09
CA PRO A 128 14.87 6.45 3.36
C PRO A 128 14.67 7.79 2.62
N TYR A 129 13.43 8.26 2.44
CA TYR A 129 13.09 9.48 1.72
C TYR A 129 13.42 10.75 2.51
N LYS A 130 14.65 10.85 3.04
CA LYS A 130 15.13 12.01 3.83
C LYS A 130 16.48 12.51 3.28
N GLY A 131 16.67 13.83 3.30
CA GLY A 131 17.96 14.44 2.94
C GLY A 131 18.41 14.16 1.50
N VAL A 132 19.66 13.79 1.32
CA VAL A 132 20.31 13.54 0.02
C VAL A 132 19.58 12.45 -0.79
N SER A 133 19.08 11.42 -0.13
CA SER A 133 18.35 10.33 -0.73
C SER A 133 17.07 10.81 -1.43
N LYS A 134 16.33 11.76 -0.82
CA LYS A 134 15.16 12.38 -1.44
C LYS A 134 15.53 13.14 -2.74
N THR A 135 16.64 13.87 -2.71
CA THR A 135 17.10 14.61 -3.89
C THR A 135 17.52 13.68 -5.01
N LEU A 136 18.26 12.61 -4.69
CA LEU A 136 18.68 11.60 -5.67
C LEU A 136 17.47 10.87 -6.27
N THR A 137 16.49 10.53 -5.47
CA THR A 137 15.26 9.88 -5.97
C THR A 137 14.46 10.79 -6.88
N ASN A 138 14.38 12.08 -6.57
CA ASN A 138 13.71 13.06 -7.44
C ASN A 138 14.42 13.26 -8.78
N LEU A 139 15.76 13.10 -8.82
CA LEU A 139 16.57 13.24 -10.02
C LEU A 139 16.64 11.96 -10.86
N LEU A 140 16.75 10.82 -10.22
CA LEU A 140 17.02 9.53 -10.87
C LEU A 140 15.80 8.61 -10.94
N GLY A 141 14.68 9.03 -10.34
CA GLY A 141 13.46 8.26 -10.25
C GLY A 141 13.44 7.29 -9.06
N GLU A 142 12.24 6.79 -8.76
CA GLU A 142 12.00 5.94 -7.58
C GLU A 142 12.72 4.58 -7.62
N HIS A 143 13.11 4.12 -8.80
CA HIS A 143 13.84 2.86 -8.98
C HIS A 143 15.27 2.90 -8.43
N PHE A 144 15.84 4.08 -8.22
CA PHE A 144 17.18 4.23 -7.65
C PHE A 144 17.30 3.63 -6.24
N LEU A 145 16.23 3.71 -5.43
CA LEU A 145 16.22 3.15 -4.08
C LEU A 145 15.95 1.64 -4.02
N LEU A 146 15.44 1.06 -5.11
CA LEU A 146 15.15 -0.37 -5.18
C LEU A 146 16.33 -1.19 -5.70
N GLY A 147 17.38 -0.52 -6.17
CA GLY A 147 18.59 -1.15 -6.72
C GLY A 147 19.81 -1.13 -5.79
N VAL A 148 19.63 -0.72 -4.52
CA VAL A 148 20.69 -0.67 -3.50
C VAL A 148 20.44 -1.70 -2.43
#